data_f51df79ca1958e9e30c9b8a90b89b56d
#
_entry.id   f51df79ca1958e9e30c9b8a90b89b56d
#
_cell.length_a   1.000
_cell.length_b   1.000
_cell.length_c   1.000
_cell.angle_alpha   90.00
_cell.angle_beta   90.00
_cell.angle_gamma   90.00
#
_symmetry.space_group_name_H-M   'P 1'
#
loop_
_entity.id
_entity.type
_entity.pdbx_description
1 polymer ?
#
loop_
_entity_poly.entity_id
_entity_poly.type
_entity_poly.pdbx_seq_one_letter_code
_entity_poly.pdbx_strand_id
1 'polypeptide(L)'
;MIRRNNTTGELAFYRCYTPPPVPLATLVRIAGRRWTIEESFQASKGLTGLDQHQVRRWVSWQRWTLLAMLAYAYLVLLAATERARHRRPAGLIPLTCNEIHHLFNILIVRPISSLSHRLRWSTWRRRHQHRAKTSHYQRRTPTQL
;
A
#
# COMPACT_ATOMS: atom_id res chain seq x y z
N MET A 1 26.12 4.15 -12.09
CA MET A 1 26.03 5.24 -11.07
C MET A 1 26.05 4.62 -9.69
N ILE A 2 26.83 5.19 -8.77
CA ILE A 2 26.90 4.76 -7.37
C ILE A 2 26.42 5.92 -6.49
N ARG A 3 25.50 5.66 -5.57
CA ARG A 3 25.04 6.61 -4.55
C ARG A 3 25.58 6.17 -3.19
N ARG A 4 26.15 7.07 -2.43
CA ARG A 4 26.55 6.86 -1.03
C ARG A 4 25.56 7.60 -0.12
N ASN A 5 25.05 6.92 0.89
CA ASN A 5 24.31 7.56 1.97
C ASN A 5 25.34 8.27 2.89
N ASN A 6 25.23 9.58 3.03
CA ASN A 6 26.21 10.35 3.83
C ASN A 6 26.09 10.08 5.33
N THR A 7 24.94 9.59 5.82
CA THR A 7 24.70 9.30 7.23
C THR A 7 25.12 7.88 7.61
N THR A 8 24.73 6.88 6.78
CA THR A 8 24.99 5.46 7.09
C THR A 8 26.23 4.91 6.38
N GLY A 9 26.79 5.62 5.40
CA GLY A 9 27.89 5.15 4.56
C GLY A 9 27.49 4.10 3.53
N GLU A 10 26.24 3.68 3.50
CA GLU A 10 25.71 2.63 2.65
C GLU A 10 25.75 3.00 1.17
N LEU A 11 26.14 2.04 0.32
CA LEU A 11 26.26 2.23 -1.11
C LEU A 11 25.09 1.60 -1.86
N ALA A 12 24.49 2.35 -2.78
CA ALA A 12 23.50 1.85 -3.72
C ALA A 12 24.04 1.92 -5.15
N PHE A 13 23.91 0.82 -5.89
CA PHE A 13 24.43 0.66 -7.24
C PHE A 13 23.30 0.71 -8.26
N TYR A 14 23.48 1.53 -9.32
CA TYR A 14 22.51 1.67 -10.40
C TYR A 14 23.18 1.36 -11.74
N ARG A 15 22.61 0.42 -12.50
CA ARG A 15 22.98 0.22 -13.90
C ARG A 15 22.18 1.23 -14.74
N CYS A 16 22.87 2.07 -15.49
CA CYS A 16 22.27 3.08 -16.36
C CYS A 16 22.75 2.83 -17.77
N TYR A 17 21.84 2.86 -18.72
CA TYR A 17 22.14 2.86 -20.16
C TYR A 17 21.38 4.01 -20.80
N THR A 18 22.11 4.85 -21.51
CA THR A 18 21.57 6.00 -22.26
C THR A 18 22.27 6.06 -23.62
N PRO A 19 21.54 5.95 -24.76
CA PRO A 19 22.15 6.06 -26.07
C PRO A 19 22.92 7.37 -26.25
N PRO A 20 22.34 8.56 -25.99
CA PRO A 20 23.11 9.80 -25.89
C PRO A 20 23.62 10.03 -24.46
N PRO A 21 24.74 10.73 -24.27
CA PRO A 21 25.21 11.17 -22.98
C PRO A 21 24.15 12.05 -22.28
N VAL A 22 23.86 11.76 -21.01
CA VAL A 22 22.94 12.57 -20.18
C VAL A 22 23.64 13.07 -18.93
N PRO A 23 23.29 14.29 -18.44
CA PRO A 23 23.88 14.85 -17.23
C PRO A 23 23.63 13.96 -16.02
N LEU A 24 24.59 13.87 -15.09
CA LEU A 24 24.47 13.10 -13.85
C LEU A 24 23.23 13.52 -13.03
N ALA A 25 22.90 14.81 -13.01
CA ALA A 25 21.68 15.32 -12.33
C ALA A 25 20.39 14.68 -12.84
N THR A 26 20.31 14.38 -14.14
CA THR A 26 19.17 13.68 -14.75
C THR A 26 19.10 12.23 -14.26
N LEU A 27 20.23 11.53 -14.21
CA LEU A 27 20.29 10.15 -13.69
C LEU A 27 19.91 10.09 -12.20
N VAL A 28 20.38 11.04 -11.40
CA VAL A 28 20.03 11.15 -9.96
C VAL A 28 18.52 11.39 -9.80
N ARG A 29 17.95 12.28 -10.60
CA ARG A 29 16.50 12.56 -10.57
C ARG A 29 15.66 11.34 -10.93
N ILE A 30 16.06 10.58 -11.95
CA ILE A 30 15.37 9.34 -12.37
C ILE A 30 15.48 8.27 -11.29
N ALA A 31 16.67 8.07 -10.72
CA ALA A 31 16.87 7.13 -9.62
C ALA A 31 16.02 7.47 -8.38
N GLY A 32 15.86 8.77 -8.07
CA GLY A 32 14.98 9.23 -7.00
C GLY A 32 13.49 8.93 -7.26
N ARG A 33 13.03 9.04 -8.51
CA ARG A 33 11.64 8.73 -8.89
C ARG A 33 11.28 7.25 -8.74
N ARG A 34 12.24 6.35 -8.87
CA ARG A 34 12.01 4.93 -8.63
C ARG A 34 11.47 4.66 -7.24
N TRP A 35 12.05 5.29 -6.23
CA TRP A 35 11.57 5.17 -4.85
C TRP A 35 10.11 5.62 -4.70
N THR A 36 9.73 6.73 -5.33
CA THR A 36 8.34 7.22 -5.32
C THR A 36 7.36 6.22 -5.94
N ILE A 37 7.78 5.48 -6.96
CA ILE A 37 6.97 4.42 -7.57
C ILE A 37 6.78 3.26 -6.60
N GLU A 38 7.85 2.82 -5.94
CA GLU A 38 7.80 1.75 -4.93
C GLU A 38 6.91 2.14 -3.75
N GLU A 39 7.00 3.38 -3.24
CA GLU A 39 6.09 3.92 -2.22
C GLU A 39 4.63 3.94 -2.69
N SER A 40 4.38 4.33 -3.94
CA SER A 40 3.03 4.37 -4.51
C SER A 40 2.41 2.97 -4.60
N PHE A 41 3.19 1.96 -5.01
CA PHE A 41 2.73 0.57 -5.00
C PHE A 41 2.47 0.07 -3.59
N GLN A 42 3.35 0.36 -2.64
CA GLN A 42 3.16 -0.04 -1.25
C GLN A 42 1.92 0.62 -0.63
N ALA A 43 1.72 1.90 -0.87
CA ALA A 43 0.52 2.61 -0.43
C ALA A 43 -0.76 2.07 -1.09
N SER A 44 -0.72 1.75 -2.40
CA SER A 44 -1.86 1.13 -3.09
C SER A 44 -2.21 -0.24 -2.53
N LYS A 45 -1.23 -1.05 -2.13
CA LYS A 45 -1.48 -2.31 -1.43
C LYS A 45 -2.20 -2.08 -0.10
N GLY A 46 -1.68 -1.16 0.73
CA GLY A 46 -2.23 -0.90 2.05
C GLY A 46 -3.60 -0.19 2.05
N LEU A 47 -3.82 0.75 1.13
CA LEU A 47 -5.02 1.60 1.11
C LEU A 47 -6.12 1.10 0.19
N THR A 48 -5.78 0.48 -0.94
CA THR A 48 -6.76 0.10 -1.96
C THR A 48 -6.74 -1.39 -2.32
N GLY A 49 -5.96 -2.19 -1.59
CA GLY A 49 -5.95 -3.64 -1.73
C GLY A 49 -5.40 -4.13 -3.07
N LEU A 50 -4.40 -3.47 -3.64
CA LEU A 50 -3.83 -3.81 -4.95
C LEU A 50 -3.37 -5.28 -5.03
N ASP A 51 -2.91 -5.87 -3.93
CA ASP A 51 -2.43 -7.25 -3.81
C ASP A 51 -3.47 -8.23 -3.24
N GLN A 52 -4.71 -7.79 -2.98
CA GLN A 52 -5.74 -8.63 -2.35
C GLN A 52 -6.56 -9.45 -3.35
N HIS A 53 -6.27 -9.33 -4.65
CA HIS A 53 -6.99 -10.07 -5.68
C HIS A 53 -6.60 -11.55 -5.69
N GLN A 54 -7.60 -12.41 -5.50
CA GLN A 54 -7.40 -13.87 -5.43
C GLN A 54 -8.02 -14.66 -6.60
N VAL A 55 -8.49 -13.97 -7.64
CA VAL A 55 -9.15 -14.61 -8.79
C VAL A 55 -8.15 -14.90 -9.89
N ARG A 56 -8.24 -16.10 -10.51
CA ARG A 56 -7.27 -16.60 -11.50
C ARG A 56 -7.45 -16.06 -12.92
N ARG A 57 -8.56 -15.37 -13.22
CA ARG A 57 -8.85 -14.88 -14.57
C ARG A 57 -8.06 -13.59 -14.85
N TRP A 58 -7.31 -13.57 -15.96
CA TRP A 58 -6.52 -12.42 -16.40
C TRP A 58 -7.32 -11.12 -16.49
N VAL A 59 -8.50 -11.16 -17.13
CA VAL A 59 -9.38 -9.98 -17.26
C VAL A 59 -9.81 -9.45 -15.89
N SER A 60 -10.11 -10.34 -14.94
CA SER A 60 -10.48 -9.95 -13.58
C SER A 60 -9.30 -9.31 -12.85
N TRP A 61 -8.10 -9.85 -13.03
CA TRP A 61 -6.87 -9.27 -12.47
C TRP A 61 -6.59 -7.87 -13.03
N GLN A 62 -6.71 -7.68 -14.35
CA GLN A 62 -6.55 -6.36 -14.98
C GLN A 62 -7.55 -5.34 -14.43
N ARG A 63 -8.84 -5.69 -14.35
CA ARG A 63 -9.88 -4.81 -13.82
C ARG A 63 -9.62 -4.44 -12.37
N TRP A 64 -9.25 -5.40 -11.54
CA TRP A 64 -8.92 -5.16 -10.15
C TRP A 64 -7.74 -4.20 -10.01
N THR A 65 -6.65 -4.47 -10.70
CA THR A 65 -5.43 -3.65 -10.68
C THR A 65 -5.73 -2.22 -11.10
N LEU A 66 -6.47 -2.03 -12.19
CA LEU A 66 -6.86 -0.70 -12.67
C LEU A 66 -7.74 0.03 -11.67
N LEU A 67 -8.73 -0.64 -11.07
CA LEU A 67 -9.62 -0.03 -10.07
C LEU A 67 -8.85 0.33 -8.79
N ALA A 68 -7.97 -0.54 -8.31
CA ALA A 68 -7.15 -0.27 -7.13
C ALA A 68 -6.20 0.92 -7.35
N MET A 69 -5.56 0.99 -8.51
CA MET A 69 -4.69 2.11 -8.88
C MET A 69 -5.48 3.42 -9.05
N LEU A 70 -6.66 3.36 -9.65
CA LEU A 70 -7.55 4.52 -9.81
C LEU A 70 -8.03 5.03 -8.46
N ALA A 71 -8.43 4.14 -7.56
CA ALA A 71 -8.83 4.49 -6.20
C ALA A 71 -7.68 5.17 -5.43
N TYR A 72 -6.46 4.66 -5.56
CA TYR A 72 -5.29 5.29 -4.96
C TYR A 72 -4.99 6.67 -5.56
N ALA A 73 -5.04 6.79 -6.89
CA ALA A 73 -4.85 8.07 -7.58
C ALA A 73 -5.88 9.12 -7.11
N TYR A 74 -7.12 8.71 -6.90
CA TYR A 74 -8.18 9.56 -6.36
C TYR A 74 -7.87 10.03 -4.93
N LEU A 75 -7.40 9.15 -4.05
CA LEU A 75 -6.98 9.53 -2.70
C LEU A 75 -5.82 10.53 -2.71
N VAL A 76 -4.84 10.34 -3.60
CA VAL A 76 -3.72 11.26 -3.76
C VAL A 76 -4.20 12.63 -4.25
N LEU A 77 -5.11 12.66 -5.22
CA LEU A 77 -5.70 13.88 -5.74
C LEU A 77 -6.48 14.63 -4.66
N LEU A 78 -7.31 13.95 -3.88
CA LEU A 78 -8.02 14.53 -2.74
C LEU A 78 -7.05 15.13 -1.72
N ALA A 79 -6.01 14.38 -1.34
CA ALA A 79 -5.00 14.87 -0.40
C ALA A 79 -4.27 16.12 -0.92
N ALA A 80 -3.95 16.14 -2.21
CA ALA A 80 -3.32 17.31 -2.85
C ALA A 80 -4.26 18.51 -2.89
N THR A 81 -5.53 18.30 -3.24
CA THR A 81 -6.55 19.33 -3.32
C THR A 81 -6.82 19.96 -1.94
N GLU A 82 -6.95 19.12 -0.90
CA GLU A 82 -7.16 19.62 0.47
C GLU A 82 -5.96 20.42 0.98
N ARG A 83 -4.75 19.98 0.68
CA ARG A 83 -3.53 20.74 1.03
C ARG A 83 -3.45 22.10 0.32
N ALA A 84 -3.95 22.18 -0.91
CA ALA A 84 -3.96 23.43 -1.68
C ALA A 84 -5.05 24.40 -1.20
N ARG A 85 -6.22 23.87 -0.77
CA ARG A 85 -7.37 24.68 -0.35
C ARG A 85 -7.28 25.20 1.08
N HIS A 86 -6.73 24.41 1.97
CA HIS A 86 -6.74 24.70 3.40
C HIS A 86 -5.36 25.02 3.94
N ARG A 87 -5.22 26.23 4.51
CA ARG A 87 -4.02 26.59 5.26
C ARG A 87 -3.92 25.69 6.48
N ARG A 88 -2.74 25.14 6.69
CA ARG A 88 -2.46 24.19 7.78
C ARG A 88 -2.77 24.86 9.14
N PRO A 89 -3.66 24.29 9.97
CA PRO A 89 -3.82 24.73 11.35
C PRO A 89 -2.51 24.51 12.12
N ALA A 90 -2.20 25.42 13.04
CA ALA A 90 -1.01 25.28 13.87
C ALA A 90 -1.08 23.98 14.69
N GLY A 91 0.01 23.23 14.70
CA GLY A 91 0.11 21.96 15.46
C GLY A 91 -0.46 20.71 14.78
N LEU A 92 -1.00 20.80 13.55
CA LEU A 92 -1.50 19.64 12.80
C LEU A 92 -0.63 19.35 11.58
N ILE A 93 -0.44 18.06 11.29
CA ILE A 93 0.12 17.62 10.00
C ILE A 93 -0.95 17.71 8.91
N PRO A 94 -0.59 17.86 7.62
CA PRO A 94 -1.55 17.81 6.52
C PRO A 94 -2.27 16.47 6.49
N LEU A 95 -3.52 16.46 6.01
CA LEU A 95 -4.25 15.21 5.77
C LEU A 95 -3.46 14.28 4.84
N THR A 96 -3.21 13.07 5.31
CA THR A 96 -2.57 12.01 4.54
C THR A 96 -3.63 11.21 3.78
N CYS A 97 -3.21 10.45 2.75
CA CYS A 97 -4.11 9.53 2.05
C CYS A 97 -4.76 8.51 3.00
N ASN A 98 -4.01 8.06 4.01
CA ASN A 98 -4.51 7.13 5.03
C ASN A 98 -5.63 7.77 5.87
N GLU A 99 -5.43 9.01 6.34
CA GLU A 99 -6.44 9.71 7.12
C GLU A 99 -7.69 10.02 6.29
N ILE A 100 -7.53 10.43 5.03
CA ILE A 100 -8.67 10.64 4.12
C ILE A 100 -9.43 9.33 3.89
N HIS A 101 -8.73 8.22 3.67
CA HIS A 101 -9.35 6.90 3.54
C HIS A 101 -10.10 6.51 4.81
N HIS A 102 -9.53 6.78 5.99
CA HIS A 102 -10.18 6.51 7.28
C HIS A 102 -11.45 7.36 7.47
N LEU A 103 -11.37 8.65 7.20
CA LEU A 103 -12.52 9.57 7.26
C LEU A 103 -13.61 9.17 6.26
N PHE A 104 -13.25 8.81 5.03
CA PHE A 104 -14.19 8.32 4.03
C PHE A 104 -14.96 7.09 4.52
N ASN A 105 -14.26 6.13 5.11
CA ASN A 105 -14.89 4.92 5.65
C ASN A 105 -15.84 5.21 6.82
N ILE A 106 -15.52 6.17 7.67
CA ILE A 106 -16.35 6.55 8.82
C ILE A 106 -17.56 7.39 8.39
N LEU A 107 -17.35 8.39 7.53
CA LEU A 107 -18.34 9.41 7.23
C LEU A 107 -19.27 9.04 6.06
N ILE A 108 -18.76 8.32 5.07
CA ILE A 108 -19.46 8.08 3.80
C ILE A 108 -19.90 6.63 3.67
N VAL A 109 -19.01 5.67 3.97
CA VAL A 109 -19.34 4.24 3.86
C VAL A 109 -20.21 3.84 5.04
N ARG A 110 -21.53 3.89 4.87
CA ARG A 110 -22.47 3.39 5.88
C ARG A 110 -22.20 1.90 6.13
N PRO A 111 -22.24 1.45 7.39
CA PRO A 111 -22.09 0.04 7.70
C PRO A 111 -23.25 -0.76 7.08
N ILE A 112 -22.96 -1.51 6.05
CA ILE A 112 -23.91 -2.36 5.31
C ILE A 112 -24.46 -3.48 6.21
N SER A 113 -23.82 -3.75 7.34
CA SER A 113 -24.14 -4.88 8.19
C SER A 113 -24.41 -4.47 9.65
N SER A 114 -25.41 -5.11 10.27
CA SER A 114 -25.73 -4.96 11.69
C SER A 114 -24.56 -5.35 12.59
N LEU A 115 -24.54 -4.85 13.83
CA LEU A 115 -23.53 -5.20 14.83
C LEU A 115 -23.43 -6.73 15.03
N SER A 116 -24.57 -7.42 15.07
CA SER A 116 -24.62 -8.87 15.20
C SER A 116 -23.94 -9.60 14.02
N HIS A 117 -24.08 -9.09 12.81
CA HIS A 117 -23.39 -9.64 11.64
C HIS A 117 -21.88 -9.46 11.75
N ARG A 118 -21.40 -8.29 12.17
CA ARG A 118 -19.97 -7.99 12.35
C ARG A 118 -19.35 -8.87 13.43
N LEU A 119 -20.04 -9.09 14.54
CA LEU A 119 -19.58 -9.95 15.62
C LEU A 119 -19.53 -11.43 15.20
N ARG A 120 -20.54 -11.92 14.47
CA ARG A 120 -20.51 -13.28 13.88
C ARG A 120 -19.34 -13.45 12.92
N TRP A 121 -19.08 -12.47 12.05
CA TRP A 121 -17.97 -12.49 11.11
C TRP A 121 -16.60 -12.44 11.82
N SER A 122 -16.47 -11.63 12.88
CA SER A 122 -15.29 -11.63 13.74
C SER A 122 -15.04 -12.98 14.39
N THR A 123 -16.09 -13.58 14.96
CA THR A 123 -16.03 -14.91 15.59
C THR A 123 -15.63 -15.98 14.59
N TRP A 124 -16.21 -15.95 13.38
CA TRP A 124 -15.86 -16.88 12.31
C TRP A 124 -14.38 -16.76 11.92
N ARG A 125 -13.86 -15.56 11.69
CA ARG A 125 -12.44 -15.35 11.36
C ARG A 125 -11.51 -15.89 12.44
N ARG A 126 -11.79 -15.60 13.71
CA ARG A 126 -10.99 -16.06 14.84
C ARG A 126 -10.99 -17.60 14.95
N ARG A 127 -12.13 -18.24 14.72
CA ARG A 127 -12.21 -19.72 14.65
C ARG A 127 -11.40 -20.27 13.50
N HIS A 128 -11.48 -19.65 12.35
CA HIS A 128 -10.72 -20.06 11.15
C HIS A 128 -9.20 -19.93 11.36
N GLN A 129 -8.77 -18.79 11.91
CA GLN A 129 -7.36 -18.56 12.27
C GLN A 129 -6.87 -19.55 13.33
N HIS A 130 -7.69 -19.87 14.31
CA HIS A 130 -7.35 -20.89 15.32
C HIS A 130 -7.13 -22.26 14.69
N ARG A 131 -8.06 -22.71 13.83
CA ARG A 131 -7.90 -23.98 13.09
C ARG A 131 -6.64 -24.02 12.24
N ALA A 132 -6.37 -22.95 11.51
CA ALA A 132 -5.17 -22.82 10.69
C ALA A 132 -3.90 -22.90 11.54
N LYS A 133 -3.87 -22.20 12.68
CA LYS A 133 -2.78 -22.24 13.64
C LYS A 133 -2.57 -23.66 14.19
N THR A 134 -3.62 -24.31 14.64
CA THR A 134 -3.55 -25.71 15.16
C THR A 134 -3.04 -26.67 14.12
N SER A 135 -3.58 -26.65 12.90
CA SER A 135 -3.12 -27.48 11.78
C SER A 135 -1.65 -27.23 11.42
N HIS A 136 -1.21 -25.97 11.46
CA HIS A 136 0.19 -25.62 11.19
C HIS A 136 1.15 -26.16 12.26
N TYR A 137 0.77 -26.06 13.54
CA TYR A 137 1.58 -26.59 14.64
C TYR A 137 1.62 -28.13 14.60
N GLN A 138 0.50 -28.81 14.36
CA GLN A 138 0.45 -30.28 14.23
C GLN A 138 1.37 -30.81 13.12
N ARG A 139 1.48 -30.09 12.00
CA ARG A 139 2.40 -30.45 10.91
C ARG A 139 3.88 -30.22 11.24
N ARG A 140 4.17 -29.32 12.19
CA ARG A 140 5.55 -29.00 12.60
C ARG A 140 6.07 -29.89 13.73
N THR A 141 5.18 -30.54 14.49
CA THR A 141 5.59 -31.49 15.52
C THR A 141 5.72 -32.86 14.83
N PRO A 142 6.94 -33.36 14.58
CA PRO A 142 7.11 -34.73 14.10
C PRO A 142 6.53 -35.65 15.14
N THR A 143 5.68 -36.58 14.72
CA THR A 143 5.26 -37.70 15.57
C THR A 143 6.52 -38.44 15.96
N GLN A 144 6.96 -38.31 17.19
CA GLN A 144 7.98 -39.18 17.76
C GLN A 144 7.30 -40.57 17.89
N LEU A 145 7.60 -41.44 16.92
CA LEU A 145 7.42 -42.89 17.03
C LEU A 145 8.64 -43.48 17.70
#